data_22c93c47fec806f28d0c2b057dd969ab
#
_entry.id   22c93c47fec806f28d0c2b057dd969ab
#
_cell.length_a   1.000
_cell.length_b   1.000
_cell.length_c   1.000
_cell.angle_alpha   90.00
_cell.angle_beta   90.00
_cell.angle_gamma   90.00
#
_symmetry.space_group_name_H-M   'P 1'
#
loop_
_entity.id
_entity.type
_entity.pdbx_description
1 polymer ?
#
loop_
_entity_poly.entity_id
_entity_poly.type
_entity_poly.pdbx_seq_one_letter_code
_entity_poly.pdbx_strand_id
1 'polypeptide(L)'
;MRTLPYSESVDSPSAPDPERARGGTETLPRAYLVRSQRERLLEAMLRVAAAKGYEATTVTDVIEVAGVSREAFDEMFESKSACFLEAYDAVFDVLVAHVNSAFESAAGQPWPERIAAGLSALVGLLSIESGIARMAMVEVTAAGDEARARYRAALARFTPFLEEGREYSNQGEELPADTARFAIGGATSMIFDEIRAGRGPELKRILPDLVFAVLMPYLGPEAAEDEMRRVVAASSP
;
A
#
# COMPACT_ATOMS: atom_id res chain seq x y z
N MET A 1 -45.64 31.72 44.95
CA MET A 1 -45.70 30.83 46.13
C MET A 1 -45.22 29.44 45.71
N ARG A 2 -44.25 28.96 46.35
CA ARG A 2 -43.50 27.70 46.40
C ARG A 2 -42.10 27.76 45.77
N THR A 3 -41.19 28.01 46.70
CA THR A 3 -39.79 27.76 46.71
C THR A 3 -39.47 26.31 46.37
N LEU A 4 -38.47 26.09 45.51
CA LEU A 4 -37.74 24.83 45.41
C LEU A 4 -36.31 25.05 45.93
N PRO A 5 -35.80 24.20 46.80
CA PRO A 5 -34.41 24.14 47.17
C PRO A 5 -33.75 23.05 46.34
N TYR A 6 -32.52 23.24 45.93
CA TYR A 6 -31.44 22.29 46.12
C TYR A 6 -30.19 22.74 45.37
N SER A 7 -29.25 23.23 46.12
CA SER A 7 -27.87 23.35 45.67
C SER A 7 -27.16 22.04 46.03
N GLU A 8 -26.83 21.23 45.05
CA GLU A 8 -25.85 20.18 45.21
C GLU A 8 -24.53 20.65 44.59
N SER A 9 -23.55 20.78 45.47
CA SER A 9 -22.16 21.00 45.15
C SER A 9 -21.62 19.78 44.40
N VAL A 10 -21.34 19.92 43.12
CA VAL A 10 -20.56 18.92 42.38
C VAL A 10 -19.10 19.12 42.74
N ASP A 11 -18.58 18.17 43.50
CA ASP A 11 -17.16 18.02 43.79
C ASP A 11 -16.37 17.97 42.46
N SER A 12 -15.53 18.96 42.24
CA SER A 12 -14.54 18.94 41.17
C SER A 12 -13.49 17.90 41.53
N PRO A 13 -13.15 16.97 40.59
CA PRO A 13 -12.03 16.06 40.83
C PRO A 13 -10.74 16.86 40.96
N SER A 14 -10.09 16.69 42.12
CA SER A 14 -8.80 17.26 42.47
C SER A 14 -7.77 16.95 41.37
N ALA A 15 -7.02 17.96 40.94
CA ALA A 15 -5.90 17.81 40.02
C ALA A 15 -4.88 16.81 40.60
N PRO A 16 -4.30 15.93 39.75
CA PRO A 16 -3.33 14.96 40.21
C PRO A 16 -2.07 15.65 40.75
N ASP A 17 -1.65 15.22 41.90
CA ASP A 17 -0.48 15.69 42.65
C ASP A 17 0.80 15.49 41.80
N PRO A 18 1.56 16.56 41.47
CA PRO A 18 2.76 16.49 40.66
C PRO A 18 3.93 15.72 41.32
N GLU A 19 3.85 15.40 42.61
CA GLU A 19 4.88 14.61 43.32
C GLU A 19 4.71 13.08 43.13
N ARG A 20 3.54 12.58 42.68
CA ARG A 20 3.35 11.16 42.36
C ARG A 20 3.90 10.74 41.00
N ALA A 21 4.36 11.69 40.18
CA ALA A 21 4.96 11.41 38.85
C ALA A 21 6.47 11.08 38.92
N ARG A 22 7.07 10.97 40.12
CA ARG A 22 8.48 10.61 40.29
C ARG A 22 8.60 9.25 40.96
N GLY A 23 8.43 8.18 40.19
CA GLY A 23 8.72 6.88 40.77
C GLY A 23 8.12 5.74 39.95
N GLY A 24 8.80 5.38 38.87
CA GLY A 24 8.52 4.18 38.12
C GLY A 24 8.91 4.38 36.68
N THR A 25 10.16 4.09 36.35
CA THR A 25 10.52 3.71 34.97
C THR A 25 9.75 2.42 34.72
N GLU A 26 8.50 2.56 34.28
CA GLU A 26 7.71 1.44 33.83
C GLU A 26 8.45 0.91 32.59
N THR A 27 9.27 -0.11 32.80
CA THR A 27 10.03 -0.75 31.75
C THR A 27 9.00 -1.42 30.86
N LEU A 28 8.76 -0.86 29.68
CA LEU A 28 7.85 -1.42 28.68
C LEU A 28 8.17 -2.93 28.53
N PRO A 29 7.16 -3.78 28.44
CA PRO A 29 7.36 -5.21 28.24
C PRO A 29 8.33 -5.46 27.07
N ARG A 30 9.30 -6.36 27.25
CA ARG A 30 10.31 -6.68 26.21
C ARG A 30 9.67 -6.92 24.84
N ALA A 31 8.52 -7.60 24.80
CA ALA A 31 7.77 -7.86 23.58
C ALA A 31 7.31 -6.58 22.85
N TYR A 32 6.93 -5.55 23.61
CA TYR A 32 6.54 -4.24 23.04
C TYR A 32 7.75 -3.50 22.47
N LEU A 33 8.87 -3.49 23.18
CA LEU A 33 10.11 -2.86 22.72
C LEU A 33 10.63 -3.53 21.45
N VAL A 34 10.63 -4.85 21.39
CA VAL A 34 11.05 -5.65 20.21
C VAL A 34 10.15 -5.33 19.03
N ARG A 35 8.83 -5.31 19.22
CA ARG A 35 7.87 -4.97 18.15
C ARG A 35 8.12 -3.57 17.61
N SER A 36 8.27 -2.58 18.49
CA SER A 36 8.56 -1.20 18.08
C SER A 36 9.90 -1.07 17.35
N GLN A 37 10.94 -1.80 17.76
CA GLN A 37 12.23 -1.82 17.07
C GLN A 37 12.13 -2.46 15.69
N ARG A 38 11.39 -3.57 15.55
CA ARG A 38 11.15 -4.24 14.27
C ARG A 38 10.42 -3.32 13.29
N GLU A 39 9.35 -2.66 13.72
CA GLU A 39 8.62 -1.69 12.91
C GLU A 39 9.51 -0.55 12.44
N ARG A 40 10.37 0.01 13.31
CA ARG A 40 11.34 1.05 12.94
C ARG A 40 12.39 0.57 11.95
N LEU A 41 12.84 -0.68 12.05
CA LEU A 41 13.77 -1.28 11.09
C LEU A 41 13.13 -1.46 9.72
N LEU A 42 11.87 -1.92 9.64
CA LEU A 42 11.13 -2.04 8.38
C LEU A 42 10.93 -0.67 7.73
N GLU A 43 10.50 0.34 8.50
CA GLU A 43 10.34 1.71 8.01
C GLU A 43 11.67 2.31 7.52
N ALA A 44 12.75 2.11 8.27
CA ALA A 44 14.09 2.56 7.89
C ALA A 44 14.57 1.87 6.61
N MET A 45 14.35 0.56 6.48
CA MET A 45 14.67 -0.20 5.27
C MET A 45 13.96 0.40 4.04
N LEU A 46 12.66 0.67 4.14
CA LEU A 46 11.89 1.29 3.05
C LEU A 46 12.45 2.66 2.67
N ARG A 47 12.71 3.50 3.67
CA ARG A 47 13.23 4.86 3.47
C ARG A 47 14.62 4.86 2.82
N VAL A 48 15.52 4.03 3.31
CA VAL A 48 16.90 3.94 2.79
C VAL A 48 16.90 3.35 1.38
N ALA A 49 16.17 2.25 1.15
CA ALA A 49 16.09 1.62 -0.18
C ALA A 49 15.43 2.54 -1.21
N ALA A 50 14.41 3.30 -0.83
CA ALA A 50 13.79 4.30 -1.70
C ALA A 50 14.77 5.43 -2.10
N ALA A 51 15.64 5.85 -1.17
CA ALA A 51 16.55 6.97 -1.39
C ALA A 51 17.77 6.60 -2.27
N LYS A 52 18.38 5.44 -2.04
CA LYS A 52 19.65 5.08 -2.69
C LYS A 52 19.67 3.74 -3.45
N GLY A 53 18.52 3.06 -3.50
CA GLY A 53 18.37 1.75 -4.11
C GLY A 53 18.74 0.59 -3.17
N TYR A 54 18.18 -0.60 -3.46
CA TYR A 54 18.40 -1.79 -2.64
C TYR A 54 19.87 -2.22 -2.60
N GLU A 55 20.55 -2.22 -3.74
CA GLU A 55 21.96 -2.68 -3.83
C GLU A 55 22.90 -1.83 -2.96
N ALA A 56 22.75 -0.51 -3.02
CA ALA A 56 23.55 0.43 -2.24
C ALA A 56 23.16 0.52 -0.76
N THR A 57 22.03 -0.04 -0.36
CA THR A 57 21.56 -0.08 1.03
C THR A 57 22.41 -1.07 1.83
N THR A 58 22.90 -0.65 2.99
CA THR A 58 23.62 -1.50 3.95
C THR A 58 22.82 -1.65 5.25
N VAL A 59 23.10 -2.70 6.04
CA VAL A 59 22.50 -2.84 7.36
C VAL A 59 22.87 -1.66 8.27
N THR A 60 24.08 -1.13 8.13
CA THR A 60 24.53 0.06 8.88
C THR A 60 23.61 1.26 8.62
N ASP A 61 23.29 1.54 7.37
CA ASP A 61 22.36 2.63 7.04
C ASP A 61 20.98 2.46 7.68
N VAL A 62 20.49 1.22 7.65
CA VAL A 62 19.16 0.89 8.20
C VAL A 62 19.11 1.07 9.71
N ILE A 63 20.11 0.54 10.44
CA ILE A 63 20.15 0.65 11.91
C ILE A 63 20.38 2.10 12.37
N GLU A 64 21.18 2.88 11.64
CA GLU A 64 21.36 4.31 11.92
C GLU A 64 20.05 5.09 11.79
N VAL A 65 19.30 4.87 10.70
CA VAL A 65 17.99 5.53 10.48
C VAL A 65 16.95 5.05 11.48
N ALA A 66 16.96 3.76 11.82
CA ALA A 66 16.03 3.17 12.80
C ALA A 66 16.34 3.55 14.25
N GLY A 67 17.57 4.00 14.55
CA GLY A 67 18.04 4.21 15.91
C GLY A 67 18.03 2.90 16.72
N VAL A 68 18.51 1.81 16.12
CA VAL A 68 18.54 0.46 16.69
C VAL A 68 19.99 -0.05 16.67
N SER A 69 20.37 -0.89 17.63
CA SER A 69 21.72 -1.46 17.65
C SER A 69 21.88 -2.57 16.60
N ARG A 70 23.13 -2.91 16.26
CA ARG A 70 23.45 -4.00 15.34
C ARG A 70 22.99 -5.35 15.89
N GLU A 71 23.19 -5.58 17.18
CA GLU A 71 22.78 -6.80 17.87
C GLU A 71 21.26 -6.97 17.79
N ALA A 72 20.50 -5.90 18.00
CA ALA A 72 19.04 -5.94 17.89
C ALA A 72 18.58 -6.23 16.46
N PHE A 73 19.27 -5.72 15.43
CA PHE A 73 19.00 -6.11 14.04
C PHE A 73 19.25 -7.60 13.82
N ASP A 74 20.40 -8.11 14.24
CA ASP A 74 20.82 -9.50 14.03
C ASP A 74 19.96 -10.50 14.83
N GLU A 75 19.32 -10.06 15.94
CA GLU A 75 18.30 -10.84 16.65
C GLU A 75 16.96 -10.94 15.87
N MET A 76 16.63 -9.96 15.04
CA MET A 76 15.35 -9.87 14.33
C MET A 76 15.40 -10.34 12.90
N PHE A 77 16.53 -10.16 12.22
CA PHE A 77 16.69 -10.45 10.80
C PHE A 77 18.01 -11.15 10.52
N GLU A 78 17.93 -12.26 9.80
CA GLU A 78 19.11 -13.04 9.39
C GLU A 78 19.98 -12.29 8.37
N SER A 79 19.39 -11.36 7.63
CA SER A 79 20.09 -10.63 6.56
C SER A 79 19.38 -9.33 6.18
N LYS A 80 20.09 -8.46 5.43
CA LYS A 80 19.50 -7.31 4.74
C LYS A 80 18.32 -7.71 3.87
N SER A 81 18.45 -8.84 3.16
CA SER A 81 17.37 -9.34 2.28
C SER A 81 16.14 -9.72 3.07
N ALA A 82 16.28 -10.42 4.20
CA ALA A 82 15.14 -10.79 5.05
C ALA A 82 14.38 -9.56 5.55
N CYS A 83 15.10 -8.53 6.02
CA CYS A 83 14.48 -7.27 6.43
C CYS A 83 13.79 -6.56 5.26
N PHE A 84 14.41 -6.52 4.08
CA PHE A 84 13.82 -5.90 2.89
C PHE A 84 12.55 -6.62 2.44
N LEU A 85 12.57 -7.95 2.40
CA LEU A 85 11.41 -8.73 1.95
C LEU A 85 10.21 -8.59 2.91
N GLU A 86 10.46 -8.54 4.21
CA GLU A 86 9.39 -8.29 5.17
C GLU A 86 8.83 -6.85 5.06
N ALA A 87 9.70 -5.86 4.88
CA ALA A 87 9.28 -4.49 4.62
C ALA A 87 8.47 -4.38 3.32
N TYR A 88 8.88 -5.12 2.30
CA TYR A 88 8.17 -5.23 1.02
C TYR A 88 6.76 -5.81 1.20
N ASP A 89 6.63 -6.93 1.93
CA ASP A 89 5.33 -7.57 2.19
C ASP A 89 4.40 -6.60 2.94
N ALA A 90 4.91 -5.89 3.94
CA ALA A 90 4.12 -4.90 4.70
C ALA A 90 3.59 -3.76 3.82
N VAL A 91 4.40 -3.28 2.86
CA VAL A 91 3.95 -2.25 1.88
C VAL A 91 2.86 -2.80 0.97
N PHE A 92 3.03 -4.01 0.46
CA PHE A 92 2.02 -4.62 -0.41
C PHE A 92 0.71 -4.92 0.33
N ASP A 93 0.76 -5.25 1.62
CA ASP A 93 -0.44 -5.40 2.44
C ASP A 93 -1.24 -4.09 2.49
N VAL A 94 -0.57 -2.97 2.67
CA VAL A 94 -1.20 -1.63 2.66
C VAL A 94 -1.75 -1.30 1.26
N LEU A 95 -1.00 -1.56 0.19
CA LEU A 95 -1.43 -1.31 -1.18
C LEU A 95 -2.70 -2.12 -1.53
N VAL A 96 -2.69 -3.42 -1.26
CA VAL A 96 -3.85 -4.29 -1.54
C VAL A 96 -5.05 -3.89 -0.69
N ALA A 97 -4.86 -3.59 0.59
CA ALA A 97 -5.94 -3.15 1.46
C ALA A 97 -6.56 -1.82 0.98
N HIS A 98 -5.73 -0.89 0.50
CA HIS A 98 -6.18 0.40 -0.03
C HIS A 98 -7.00 0.24 -1.32
N VAL A 99 -6.52 -0.59 -2.25
CA VAL A 99 -7.23 -0.92 -3.49
C VAL A 99 -8.55 -1.64 -3.18
N ASN A 100 -8.51 -2.63 -2.29
CA ASN A 100 -9.71 -3.36 -1.87
C ASN A 100 -10.75 -2.43 -1.25
N SER A 101 -10.32 -1.52 -0.38
CA SER A 101 -11.24 -0.54 0.25
C SER A 101 -11.93 0.34 -0.78
N ALA A 102 -11.21 0.81 -1.81
CA ALA A 102 -11.79 1.61 -2.89
C ALA A 102 -12.76 0.78 -3.75
N PHE A 103 -12.36 -0.44 -4.12
CA PHE A 103 -13.17 -1.38 -4.89
C PHE A 103 -14.48 -1.74 -4.17
N GLU A 104 -14.42 -2.04 -2.88
CA GLU A 104 -15.60 -2.36 -2.06
C GLU A 104 -16.47 -1.13 -1.75
N SER A 105 -15.88 0.04 -1.62
CA SER A 105 -16.65 1.29 -1.43
C SER A 105 -17.52 1.60 -2.65
N ALA A 106 -17.18 1.08 -3.82
CA ALA A 106 -17.95 1.16 -5.06
C ALA A 106 -18.84 -0.06 -5.31
N ALA A 107 -19.13 -0.91 -4.31
CA ALA A 107 -19.87 -2.18 -4.47
C ALA A 107 -21.27 -2.04 -5.11
N GLY A 108 -21.89 -0.85 -5.06
CA GLY A 108 -23.17 -0.57 -5.73
C GLY A 108 -23.05 -0.20 -7.21
N GLN A 109 -21.84 -0.11 -7.74
CA GLN A 109 -21.56 0.26 -9.13
C GLN A 109 -21.27 -1.00 -9.98
N PRO A 110 -21.39 -0.92 -11.31
CA PRO A 110 -20.92 -1.96 -12.22
C PRO A 110 -19.42 -2.25 -12.02
N TRP A 111 -19.02 -3.50 -12.29
CA TRP A 111 -17.64 -3.94 -12.13
C TRP A 111 -16.60 -3.02 -12.81
N PRO A 112 -16.79 -2.48 -14.04
CA PRO A 112 -15.82 -1.58 -14.66
C PRO A 112 -15.54 -0.32 -13.82
N GLU A 113 -16.59 0.26 -13.21
CA GLU A 113 -16.44 1.44 -12.35
C GLU A 113 -15.74 1.09 -11.03
N ARG A 114 -15.93 -0.12 -10.49
CA ARG A 114 -15.22 -0.62 -9.31
C ARG A 114 -13.73 -0.82 -9.62
N ILE A 115 -13.39 -1.35 -10.80
CA ILE A 115 -12.00 -1.45 -11.28
C ILE A 115 -11.37 -0.06 -11.42
N ALA A 116 -12.07 0.90 -12.03
CA ALA A 116 -11.58 2.27 -12.15
C ALA A 116 -11.32 2.91 -10.77
N ALA A 117 -12.19 2.69 -9.79
CA ALA A 117 -12.00 3.15 -8.42
C ALA A 117 -10.76 2.52 -7.77
N GLY A 118 -10.56 1.21 -7.90
CA GLY A 118 -9.38 0.50 -7.40
C GLY A 118 -8.07 1.00 -8.05
N LEU A 119 -8.05 1.17 -9.37
CA LEU A 119 -6.90 1.70 -10.10
C LEU A 119 -6.62 3.17 -9.72
N SER A 120 -7.66 3.98 -9.54
CA SER A 120 -7.52 5.36 -9.06
C SER A 120 -6.87 5.44 -7.68
N ALA A 121 -7.31 4.57 -6.76
CA ALA A 121 -6.72 4.46 -5.44
C ALA A 121 -5.25 4.03 -5.51
N LEU A 122 -4.93 3.03 -6.34
CA LEU A 122 -3.56 2.54 -6.54
C LEU A 122 -2.64 3.65 -7.05
N VAL A 123 -2.97 4.27 -8.19
CA VAL A 123 -2.11 5.32 -8.76
C VAL A 123 -2.07 6.56 -7.87
N GLY A 124 -3.15 6.85 -7.15
CA GLY A 124 -3.22 7.93 -6.18
C GLY A 124 -2.20 7.76 -5.05
N LEU A 125 -2.17 6.57 -4.43
CA LEU A 125 -1.23 6.24 -3.36
C LEU A 125 0.22 6.23 -3.87
N LEU A 126 0.48 5.58 -5.00
CA LEU A 126 1.82 5.53 -5.60
C LEU A 126 2.34 6.91 -6.03
N SER A 127 1.45 7.84 -6.40
CA SER A 127 1.84 9.21 -6.75
C SER A 127 2.30 10.03 -5.54
N ILE A 128 1.68 9.82 -4.39
CA ILE A 128 2.03 10.52 -3.14
C ILE A 128 3.32 9.93 -2.56
N GLU A 129 3.42 8.60 -2.55
CA GLU A 129 4.51 7.84 -1.95
C GLU A 129 5.50 7.35 -3.02
N SER A 130 6.06 8.28 -3.81
CA SER A 130 6.91 7.94 -4.97
C SER A 130 8.16 7.10 -4.59
N GLY A 131 8.70 7.28 -3.38
CA GLY A 131 9.80 6.47 -2.86
C GLY A 131 9.38 5.02 -2.61
N ILE A 132 8.21 4.82 -2.00
CA ILE A 132 7.60 3.49 -1.80
C ILE A 132 7.28 2.85 -3.14
N ALA A 133 6.70 3.60 -4.08
CA ALA A 133 6.41 3.13 -5.42
C ALA A 133 7.67 2.61 -6.13
N ARG A 134 8.79 3.35 -6.06
CA ARG A 134 10.07 2.95 -6.61
C ARG A 134 10.57 1.66 -5.96
N MET A 135 10.54 1.58 -4.64
CA MET A 135 10.97 0.40 -3.90
C MET A 135 10.12 -0.84 -4.29
N ALA A 136 8.80 -0.69 -4.30
CA ALA A 136 7.87 -1.78 -4.56
C ALA A 136 7.91 -2.30 -6.00
N MET A 137 8.22 -1.44 -6.98
CA MET A 137 8.16 -1.79 -8.39
C MET A 137 9.54 -1.98 -9.04
N VAL A 138 10.54 -1.19 -8.63
CA VAL A 138 11.84 -1.16 -9.28
C VAL A 138 12.90 -1.90 -8.46
N GLU A 139 13.08 -1.52 -7.20
CA GLU A 139 14.19 -2.04 -6.37
C GLU A 139 14.00 -3.53 -6.02
N VAL A 140 12.75 -4.00 -5.91
CA VAL A 140 12.44 -5.42 -5.67
C VAL A 140 12.99 -6.33 -6.77
N THR A 141 13.05 -5.86 -8.01
CA THR A 141 13.57 -6.66 -9.13
C THR A 141 15.08 -6.86 -9.08
N ALA A 142 15.81 -5.96 -8.41
CA ALA A 142 17.25 -6.03 -8.17
C ALA A 142 17.63 -6.86 -6.93
N ALA A 143 16.68 -7.14 -6.03
CA ALA A 143 16.95 -7.81 -4.76
C ALA A 143 17.06 -9.36 -4.84
N GLY A 144 17.14 -9.93 -6.04
CA GLY A 144 17.40 -11.35 -6.26
C GLY A 144 16.15 -12.19 -6.57
N ASP A 145 16.33 -13.52 -6.66
CA ASP A 145 15.26 -14.43 -7.12
C ASP A 145 14.10 -14.54 -6.16
N GLU A 146 14.39 -14.53 -4.85
CA GLU A 146 13.36 -14.57 -3.83
C GLU A 146 12.49 -13.31 -3.87
N ALA A 147 13.10 -12.15 -4.02
CA ALA A 147 12.36 -10.89 -4.17
C ALA A 147 11.48 -10.89 -5.43
N ARG A 148 12.00 -11.42 -6.55
CA ARG A 148 11.20 -11.59 -7.77
C ARG A 148 10.03 -12.56 -7.58
N ALA A 149 10.21 -13.62 -6.80
CA ALA A 149 9.12 -14.54 -6.45
C ALA A 149 8.05 -13.85 -5.59
N ARG A 150 8.47 -13.07 -4.57
CA ARG A 150 7.58 -12.25 -3.73
C ARG A 150 6.81 -11.22 -4.55
N TYR A 151 7.50 -10.53 -5.46
CA TYR A 151 6.87 -9.59 -6.38
C TYR A 151 5.75 -10.23 -7.21
N ARG A 152 6.00 -11.39 -7.81
CA ARG A 152 4.96 -12.12 -8.57
C ARG A 152 3.79 -12.54 -7.69
N ALA A 153 4.07 -13.04 -6.48
CA ALA A 153 3.02 -13.41 -5.52
C ALA A 153 2.19 -12.20 -5.07
N ALA A 154 2.84 -11.05 -4.85
CA ALA A 154 2.18 -9.80 -4.50
C ALA A 154 1.24 -9.32 -5.63
N LEU A 155 1.67 -9.35 -6.88
CA LEU A 155 0.83 -9.00 -8.03
C LEU A 155 -0.36 -9.96 -8.20
N ALA A 156 -0.19 -11.26 -7.92
CA ALA A 156 -1.27 -12.24 -8.00
C ALA A 156 -2.42 -11.95 -7.02
N ARG A 157 -2.19 -11.16 -5.97
CA ARG A 157 -3.24 -10.73 -5.02
C ARG A 157 -4.30 -9.82 -5.65
N PHE A 158 -4.00 -9.22 -6.79
CA PHE A 158 -4.98 -8.42 -7.54
C PHE A 158 -5.87 -9.27 -8.47
N THR A 159 -5.54 -10.55 -8.68
CA THR A 159 -6.30 -11.46 -9.54
C THR A 159 -7.79 -11.54 -9.19
N PRO A 160 -8.21 -11.65 -7.91
CA PRO A 160 -9.64 -11.76 -7.58
C PRO A 160 -10.51 -10.60 -8.09
N PHE A 161 -9.98 -9.36 -8.07
CA PHE A 161 -10.72 -8.20 -8.58
C PHE A 161 -11.02 -8.28 -10.07
N LEU A 162 -10.14 -8.95 -10.83
CA LEU A 162 -10.27 -9.10 -12.28
C LEU A 162 -11.05 -10.37 -12.68
N GLU A 163 -10.97 -11.44 -11.88
CA GLU A 163 -11.74 -12.65 -12.15
C GLU A 163 -13.26 -12.41 -12.08
N GLU A 164 -13.74 -11.48 -11.25
CA GLU A 164 -15.13 -11.03 -11.23
C GLU A 164 -15.58 -10.51 -12.62
N GLY A 165 -14.66 -9.93 -13.39
CA GLY A 165 -14.92 -9.43 -14.75
C GLY A 165 -15.35 -10.48 -15.76
N ARG A 166 -15.13 -11.78 -15.49
CA ARG A 166 -15.62 -12.86 -16.35
C ARG A 166 -17.14 -12.88 -16.49
N GLU A 167 -17.86 -12.49 -15.44
CA GLU A 167 -19.31 -12.41 -15.42
C GLU A 167 -19.84 -11.28 -16.31
N TYR A 168 -19.02 -10.27 -16.57
CA TYR A 168 -19.35 -9.11 -17.41
C TYR A 168 -18.91 -9.27 -18.87
N SER A 169 -18.13 -10.30 -19.17
CA SER A 169 -17.63 -10.55 -20.51
C SER A 169 -18.71 -11.17 -21.42
N ASN A 170 -18.82 -10.67 -22.63
CA ASN A 170 -19.65 -11.31 -23.66
C ASN A 170 -19.10 -12.70 -24.09
N GLN A 171 -17.83 -12.99 -23.77
CA GLN A 171 -17.18 -14.27 -24.01
C GLN A 171 -17.24 -15.21 -22.80
N GLY A 172 -17.55 -14.70 -21.61
CA GLY A 172 -17.78 -15.47 -20.40
C GLY A 172 -16.67 -16.50 -20.11
N GLU A 173 -17.04 -17.78 -20.08
CA GLU A 173 -16.12 -18.89 -19.83
C GLU A 173 -15.07 -19.11 -20.94
N GLU A 174 -15.24 -18.52 -22.13
CA GLU A 174 -14.29 -18.64 -23.24
C GLU A 174 -13.05 -17.74 -23.05
N LEU A 175 -13.05 -16.81 -22.08
CA LEU A 175 -11.86 -16.02 -21.79
C LEU A 175 -10.71 -16.94 -21.32
N PRO A 176 -9.49 -16.76 -21.88
CA PRO A 176 -8.33 -17.52 -21.44
C PRO A 176 -8.11 -17.45 -19.94
N ALA A 177 -7.63 -18.54 -19.33
CA ALA A 177 -7.41 -18.63 -17.89
C ALA A 177 -6.43 -17.54 -17.37
N ASP A 178 -5.46 -17.15 -18.20
CA ASP A 178 -4.44 -16.16 -17.85
C ASP A 178 -4.86 -14.69 -18.13
N THR A 179 -6.12 -14.42 -18.47
CA THR A 179 -6.58 -13.05 -18.83
C THR A 179 -6.29 -12.04 -17.69
N ALA A 180 -6.61 -12.38 -16.46
CA ALA A 180 -6.32 -11.52 -15.30
C ALA A 180 -4.81 -11.27 -15.16
N ARG A 181 -3.98 -12.31 -15.29
CA ARG A 181 -2.52 -12.18 -15.19
C ARG A 181 -1.96 -11.30 -16.31
N PHE A 182 -2.50 -11.41 -17.53
CA PHE A 182 -2.13 -10.56 -18.66
C PHE A 182 -2.47 -9.09 -18.38
N ALA A 183 -3.69 -8.79 -17.92
CA ALA A 183 -4.14 -7.43 -17.60
C ALA A 183 -3.30 -6.80 -16.47
N ILE A 184 -3.04 -7.57 -15.40
CA ILE A 184 -2.15 -7.14 -14.30
C ILE A 184 -0.75 -6.85 -14.81
N GLY A 185 -0.19 -7.73 -15.65
CA GLY A 185 1.15 -7.57 -16.23
C GLY A 185 1.26 -6.31 -17.08
N GLY A 186 0.28 -6.04 -17.93
CA GLY A 186 0.21 -4.83 -18.75
C GLY A 186 0.13 -3.57 -17.91
N ALA A 187 -0.81 -3.51 -16.97
CA ALA A 187 -0.94 -2.38 -16.06
C ALA A 187 0.34 -2.13 -15.23
N THR A 188 0.94 -3.21 -14.72
CA THR A 188 2.20 -3.15 -13.96
C THR A 188 3.34 -2.59 -14.80
N SER A 189 3.45 -3.01 -16.08
CA SER A 189 4.48 -2.50 -16.98
C SER A 189 4.33 -1.00 -17.23
N MET A 190 3.11 -0.51 -17.45
CA MET A 190 2.84 0.92 -17.62
C MET A 190 3.24 1.73 -16.38
N ILE A 191 2.87 1.28 -15.19
CA ILE A 191 3.22 1.92 -13.93
C ILE A 191 4.74 1.89 -13.70
N PHE A 192 5.40 0.75 -13.96
CA PHE A 192 6.84 0.59 -13.82
C PHE A 192 7.61 1.57 -14.70
N ASP A 193 7.22 1.74 -15.96
CA ASP A 193 7.88 2.65 -16.89
C ASP A 193 7.79 4.11 -16.44
N GLU A 194 6.64 4.53 -15.91
CA GLU A 194 6.46 5.88 -15.36
C GLU A 194 7.33 6.11 -14.10
N ILE A 195 7.34 5.15 -13.19
CA ILE A 195 8.15 5.25 -11.96
C ILE A 195 9.63 5.26 -12.30
N ARG A 196 10.07 4.38 -13.20
CA ARG A 196 11.47 4.30 -13.66
C ARG A 196 11.92 5.59 -14.35
N ALA A 197 11.03 6.23 -15.07
CA ALA A 197 11.29 7.51 -15.73
C ALA A 197 11.26 8.73 -14.77
N GLY A 198 11.03 8.52 -13.48
CA GLY A 198 10.91 9.60 -12.48
C GLY A 198 9.58 10.33 -12.48
N ARG A 199 8.57 9.85 -13.20
CA ARG A 199 7.24 10.46 -13.29
C ARG A 199 6.23 9.87 -12.29
N GLY A 200 6.71 9.24 -11.22
CA GLY A 200 5.86 8.71 -10.14
C GLY A 200 4.81 9.71 -9.62
N PRO A 201 5.15 10.96 -9.31
CA PRO A 201 4.16 11.97 -8.89
C PRO A 201 3.04 12.24 -9.90
N GLU A 202 3.26 11.93 -11.17
CA GLU A 202 2.34 12.17 -12.28
C GLU A 202 1.53 10.91 -12.68
N LEU A 203 1.60 9.82 -11.91
CA LEU A 203 0.95 8.54 -12.25
C LEU A 203 -0.55 8.65 -12.54
N LYS A 204 -1.24 9.60 -11.90
CA LYS A 204 -2.66 9.83 -12.18
C LYS A 204 -2.96 10.14 -13.65
N ARG A 205 -1.96 10.64 -14.39
CA ARG A 205 -2.07 10.95 -15.82
C ARG A 205 -2.37 9.71 -16.66
N ILE A 206 -1.82 8.54 -16.29
CA ILE A 206 -2.01 7.31 -17.04
C ILE A 206 -3.23 6.50 -16.60
N LEU A 207 -4.02 7.00 -15.63
CA LEU A 207 -5.19 6.29 -15.12
C LEU A 207 -6.20 5.93 -16.23
N PRO A 208 -6.56 6.82 -17.17
CA PRO A 208 -7.48 6.46 -18.26
C PRO A 208 -6.94 5.29 -19.11
N ASP A 209 -5.67 5.32 -19.46
CA ASP A 209 -5.03 4.28 -20.26
C ASP A 209 -4.94 2.94 -19.50
N LEU A 210 -4.70 2.99 -18.18
CA LEU A 210 -4.72 1.81 -17.32
C LEU A 210 -6.11 1.18 -17.27
N VAL A 211 -7.15 2.00 -17.12
CA VAL A 211 -8.55 1.53 -17.10
C VAL A 211 -8.89 0.87 -18.42
N PHE A 212 -8.56 1.51 -19.55
CA PHE A 212 -8.76 0.91 -20.87
C PHE A 212 -8.03 -0.43 -21.02
N ALA A 213 -6.73 -0.46 -20.70
CA ALA A 213 -5.90 -1.66 -20.87
C ALA A 213 -6.36 -2.85 -20.02
N VAL A 214 -6.83 -2.57 -18.79
CA VAL A 214 -7.31 -3.60 -17.87
C VAL A 214 -8.68 -4.14 -18.27
N LEU A 215 -9.59 -3.28 -18.74
CA LEU A 215 -10.97 -3.66 -19.08
C LEU A 215 -11.10 -4.26 -20.47
N MET A 216 -10.24 -3.86 -21.43
CA MET A 216 -10.33 -4.26 -22.83
C MET A 216 -10.37 -5.78 -23.04
N PRO A 217 -9.60 -6.64 -22.33
CA PRO A 217 -9.67 -8.08 -22.50
C PRO A 217 -11.01 -8.70 -22.08
N TYR A 218 -11.78 -8.03 -21.22
CA TYR A 218 -13.06 -8.51 -20.70
C TYR A 218 -14.26 -7.99 -21.49
N LEU A 219 -14.25 -6.69 -21.78
CA LEU A 219 -15.42 -5.97 -22.31
C LEU A 219 -15.34 -5.68 -23.81
N GLY A 220 -14.14 -5.85 -24.40
CA GLY A 220 -13.85 -5.37 -25.74
C GLY A 220 -13.55 -3.88 -25.80
N PRO A 221 -13.10 -3.38 -26.98
CA PRO A 221 -12.57 -2.03 -27.11
C PRO A 221 -13.61 -0.92 -26.85
N GLU A 222 -14.84 -1.06 -27.34
CA GLU A 222 -15.88 -0.03 -27.25
C GLU A 222 -16.27 0.26 -25.79
N ALA A 223 -16.60 -0.76 -25.00
CA ALA A 223 -17.01 -0.60 -23.61
C ALA A 223 -15.83 -0.17 -22.71
N ALA A 224 -14.60 -0.63 -23.00
CA ALA A 224 -13.41 -0.18 -22.31
C ALA A 224 -13.11 1.31 -22.60
N GLU A 225 -13.32 1.78 -23.83
CA GLU A 225 -13.16 3.19 -24.20
C GLU A 225 -14.22 4.08 -23.55
N ASP A 226 -15.45 3.60 -23.40
CA ASP A 226 -16.51 4.34 -22.71
C ASP A 226 -16.14 4.56 -21.25
N GLU A 227 -15.61 3.57 -20.56
CA GLU A 227 -15.17 3.71 -19.17
C GLU A 227 -13.95 4.62 -19.05
N MET A 228 -12.98 4.49 -19.95
CA MET A 228 -11.83 5.41 -20.04
C MET A 228 -12.31 6.87 -20.14
N ARG A 229 -13.30 7.18 -21.01
CA ARG A 229 -13.87 8.53 -21.18
C ARG A 229 -14.55 9.03 -19.91
N ARG A 230 -15.25 8.16 -19.16
CA ARG A 230 -15.84 8.52 -17.87
C ARG A 230 -14.79 8.97 -16.87
N VAL A 231 -13.68 8.22 -16.78
CA VAL A 231 -12.55 8.56 -15.90
C VAL A 231 -11.94 9.90 -16.29
N VAL A 232 -11.74 10.18 -17.59
CA VAL A 232 -11.27 11.49 -18.08
C VAL A 232 -12.21 12.61 -17.67
N ALA A 233 -13.52 12.43 -17.86
CA ALA A 233 -14.53 13.43 -17.51
C ALA A 233 -14.55 13.71 -15.99
N ALA A 234 -14.42 12.67 -15.14
CA ALA A 234 -14.36 12.81 -13.69
C ALA A 234 -13.08 13.47 -13.17
N SER A 235 -12.00 13.45 -13.96
CA SER A 235 -10.69 14.02 -13.61
C SER A 235 -10.52 15.45 -14.07
N SER A 236 -11.46 15.97 -14.88
CA SER A 236 -11.45 17.36 -15.35
C SER A 236 -12.04 18.28 -14.27
N PRO A 237 -11.38 19.41 -13.93
CA PRO A 237 -11.77 20.32 -12.87
C PRO A 237 -13.09 21.03 -13.12
#